data_a1d2fc9517e2aee975f37202b3c7c9fd
#
_entry.id   a1d2fc9517e2aee975f37202b3c7c9fd
#
_cell.length_a   1.000
_cell.length_b   1.000
_cell.length_c   1.000
_cell.angle_alpha   90.00
_cell.angle_beta   90.00
_cell.angle_gamma   90.00
#
_symmetry.space_group_name_H-M   'P 1'
#
loop_
_entity.id
_entity.type
_entity.pdbx_description
1 polymer ?
#
loop_
_entity_poly.entity_id
_entity_poly.type
_entity_poly.pdbx_seq_one_letter_code
_entity_poly.pdbx_strand_id
1 'polypeptide(L)'
;KKAKLGMAIKVLENAKMRNTGICGATETVLFHKSIAKKFINPLLNNLQKKGCNIYGDSDVKKIFKGKISLANKRSWHTEYLSSNISAKVVRDVYMAVKHINQYGTMHTDAIITSDKKTAKFFLKNIKSSIGIHNSSTQFADGGEFGFGAEVGISTNNLPPRGPVGLDQLVSYKYEVYGNGQIRK
;
A
#
# COMPACT_ATOMS: atom_id res chain seq x y z
N LYS A 1 -7.23 2.59 13.70
CA LYS A 1 -7.66 3.11 15.02
C LYS A 1 -6.57 3.01 16.08
N LYS A 2 -5.95 1.85 16.26
CA LYS A 2 -4.92 1.59 17.28
C LYS A 2 -3.49 1.71 16.72
N ALA A 3 -3.19 2.71 15.90
CA ALA A 3 -1.84 2.97 15.43
C ALA A 3 -0.98 3.66 16.51
N LYS A 4 0.32 3.38 16.53
CA LYS A 4 1.31 4.12 17.33
C LYS A 4 1.82 5.29 16.49
N LEU A 5 1.74 6.53 17.01
CA LEU A 5 2.06 7.75 16.26
C LEU A 5 3.49 7.74 15.71
N GLY A 6 4.48 7.46 16.57
CA GLY A 6 5.88 7.44 16.14
C GLY A 6 6.18 6.41 15.05
N MET A 7 5.56 5.22 15.11
CA MET A 7 5.65 4.22 14.04
C MET A 7 5.02 4.75 12.75
N ALA A 8 3.82 5.35 12.84
CA ALA A 8 3.12 5.87 11.67
C ALA A 8 3.92 6.97 10.96
N ILE A 9 4.59 7.87 11.69
CA ILE A 9 5.45 8.90 11.12
C ILE A 9 6.62 8.26 10.36
N LYS A 10 7.39 7.36 11.00
CA LYS A 10 8.57 6.72 10.39
C LYS A 10 8.19 5.89 9.15
N VAL A 11 7.13 5.09 9.26
CA VAL A 11 6.69 4.21 8.18
C VAL A 11 6.16 5.03 7.00
N LEU A 12 5.31 6.03 7.22
CA LEU A 12 4.77 6.85 6.13
C LEU A 12 5.87 7.69 5.45
N GLU A 13 6.79 8.23 6.23
CA GLU A 13 7.95 8.95 5.68
C GLU A 13 8.77 8.06 4.76
N ASN A 14 9.16 6.87 5.23
CA ASN A 14 9.91 5.92 4.41
C ASN A 14 9.10 5.47 3.19
N ALA A 15 7.83 5.11 3.36
CA ALA A 15 6.97 4.63 2.31
C ALA A 15 6.74 5.66 1.19
N LYS A 16 6.78 6.97 1.49
CA LYS A 16 6.61 8.02 0.47
C LYS A 16 7.92 8.64 0.02
N MET A 17 8.83 8.93 0.95
CA MET A 17 9.96 9.84 0.67
C MET A 17 11.30 9.15 0.45
N ARG A 18 11.44 7.83 0.73
CA ARG A 18 12.69 7.09 0.45
C ARG A 18 13.01 7.08 -1.04
N ASN A 19 12.03 6.72 -1.86
CA ASN A 19 12.09 6.80 -3.32
C ASN A 19 10.68 7.06 -3.84
N THR A 20 10.44 8.24 -4.39
CA THR A 20 9.12 8.68 -4.84
C THR A 20 8.72 8.14 -6.21
N GLY A 21 9.70 7.70 -7.02
CA GLY A 21 9.50 7.28 -8.41
C GLY A 21 9.29 5.78 -8.60
N ILE A 22 9.21 4.99 -7.53
CA ILE A 22 8.98 3.55 -7.62
C ILE A 22 7.51 3.18 -7.38
N CYS A 23 7.09 2.07 -7.95
CA CYS A 23 5.71 1.55 -7.83
C CYS A 23 5.30 1.22 -6.38
N GLY A 24 6.25 0.93 -5.49
CA GLY A 24 6.04 0.72 -4.06
C GLY A 24 5.89 1.99 -3.24
N ALA A 25 6.01 3.21 -3.83
CA ALA A 25 5.80 4.46 -3.12
C ALA A 25 4.33 4.64 -2.74
N THR A 26 4.07 5.09 -1.50
CA THR A 26 2.70 5.39 -1.06
C THR A 26 2.16 6.62 -1.75
N GLU A 27 1.01 6.50 -2.43
CA GLU A 27 0.36 7.59 -3.17
C GLU A 27 -0.84 8.18 -2.43
N THR A 28 -1.47 7.40 -1.54
CA THR A 28 -2.58 7.87 -0.71
C THR A 28 -2.43 7.40 0.73
N VAL A 29 -2.65 8.30 1.69
CA VAL A 29 -2.74 7.98 3.12
C VAL A 29 -4.16 8.15 3.64
N LEU A 30 -4.68 7.13 4.33
CA LEU A 30 -6.00 7.13 4.93
C LEU A 30 -5.93 7.24 6.45
N PHE A 31 -6.60 8.23 7.02
CA PHE A 31 -6.68 8.45 8.46
C PHE A 31 -8.01 7.97 9.03
N HIS A 32 -7.95 7.10 10.03
CA HIS A 32 -9.16 6.73 10.76
C HIS A 32 -9.72 7.94 11.52
N LYS A 33 -11.03 8.23 11.40
CA LYS A 33 -11.71 9.41 11.98
C LYS A 33 -11.37 9.67 13.46
N SER A 34 -11.32 8.60 14.28
CA SER A 34 -11.09 8.77 15.73
C SER A 34 -9.68 9.21 16.11
N ILE A 35 -8.69 9.08 15.23
CA ILE A 35 -7.31 9.49 15.46
C ILE A 35 -6.85 10.64 14.55
N ALA A 36 -7.70 11.07 13.62
CA ALA A 36 -7.37 12.06 12.60
C ALA A 36 -6.81 13.36 13.22
N LYS A 37 -7.49 13.93 14.22
CA LYS A 37 -7.06 15.17 14.90
C LYS A 37 -5.64 15.07 15.49
N LYS A 38 -5.27 13.88 16.02
CA LYS A 38 -3.96 13.63 16.65
C LYS A 38 -2.87 13.31 15.63
N PHE A 39 -3.22 12.68 14.50
CA PHE A 39 -2.25 12.10 13.57
C PHE A 39 -1.97 12.98 12.35
N ILE A 40 -2.95 13.70 11.82
CA ILE A 40 -2.83 14.45 10.56
C ILE A 40 -1.68 15.45 10.62
N ASN A 41 -1.68 16.36 11.60
CA ASN A 41 -0.64 17.38 11.65
C ASN A 41 0.79 16.80 11.81
N PRO A 42 1.07 15.89 12.75
CA PRO A 42 2.43 15.33 12.86
C PRO A 42 2.90 14.60 11.60
N LEU A 43 2.04 13.78 10.96
CA LEU A 43 2.43 13.01 9.78
C LEU A 43 2.62 13.91 8.56
N LEU A 44 1.65 14.76 8.26
CA LEU A 44 1.69 15.58 7.06
C LEU A 44 2.72 16.71 7.16
N ASN A 45 2.94 17.30 8.34
CA ASN A 45 4.03 18.26 8.56
C ASN A 45 5.41 17.61 8.35
N ASN A 46 5.57 16.35 8.79
CA ASN A 46 6.83 15.63 8.58
C ASN A 46 7.12 15.41 7.09
N LEU A 47 6.11 15.02 6.30
CA LEU A 47 6.24 14.89 4.85
C LEU A 47 6.50 16.25 4.18
N GLN A 48 5.79 17.30 4.60
CA GLN A 48 5.90 18.64 4.03
C GLN A 48 7.30 19.25 4.27
N LYS A 49 7.90 19.03 5.44
CA LYS A 49 9.29 19.41 5.75
C LYS A 49 10.31 18.76 4.80
N LYS A 50 9.95 17.62 4.18
CA LYS A 50 10.76 16.91 3.18
C LYS A 50 10.38 17.25 1.74
N GLY A 51 9.58 18.29 1.54
CA GLY A 51 9.20 18.78 0.21
C GLY A 51 7.98 18.07 -0.41
N CYS A 52 7.20 17.29 0.38
CA CYS A 52 6.03 16.61 -0.15
C CYS A 52 4.82 17.56 -0.21
N ASN A 53 4.16 17.65 -1.37
CA ASN A 53 2.90 18.35 -1.54
C ASN A 53 1.72 17.48 -1.11
N ILE A 54 0.76 18.08 -0.42
CA ILE A 54 -0.37 17.37 0.15
C ILE A 54 -1.67 17.74 -0.58
N TYR A 55 -2.41 16.73 -1.02
CA TYR A 55 -3.75 16.83 -1.57
C TYR A 55 -4.73 16.18 -0.59
N GLY A 56 -5.52 16.96 0.13
CA GLY A 56 -6.42 16.44 1.16
C GLY A 56 -7.90 16.58 0.83
N ASP A 57 -8.72 15.66 1.36
CA ASP A 57 -10.16 15.88 1.36
C ASP A 57 -10.56 17.02 2.29
N SER A 58 -11.85 17.38 2.30
CA SER A 58 -12.37 18.46 3.13
C SER A 58 -12.13 18.26 4.63
N ASP A 59 -12.11 17.01 5.11
CA ASP A 59 -11.90 16.71 6.52
C ASP A 59 -10.43 16.82 6.91
N VAL A 60 -9.51 16.39 6.03
CA VAL A 60 -8.07 16.65 6.23
C VAL A 60 -7.80 18.14 6.21
N LYS A 61 -8.38 18.89 5.26
CA LYS A 61 -8.19 20.36 5.16
C LYS A 61 -8.66 21.10 6.40
N LYS A 62 -9.74 20.67 7.05
CA LYS A 62 -10.22 21.28 8.31
C LYS A 62 -9.26 21.07 9.48
N ILE A 63 -8.44 20.00 9.46
CA ILE A 63 -7.58 19.60 10.57
C ILE A 63 -6.13 20.02 10.34
N PHE A 64 -5.66 19.92 9.11
CA PHE A 64 -4.26 20.20 8.76
C PHE A 64 -3.98 21.69 8.72
N LYS A 65 -2.92 22.11 9.42
CA LYS A 65 -2.53 23.52 9.54
C LYS A 65 -1.47 23.95 8.53
N GLY A 66 -0.90 23.01 7.76
CA GLY A 66 0.10 23.30 6.73
C GLY A 66 -0.52 23.64 5.37
N LYS A 67 0.33 23.82 4.37
CA LYS A 67 -0.09 24.08 2.99
C LYS A 67 -0.73 22.83 2.39
N ILE A 68 -1.95 22.95 1.86
CA ILE A 68 -2.74 21.83 1.34
C ILE A 68 -3.58 22.27 0.14
N SER A 69 -3.59 21.45 -0.90
CA SER A 69 -4.52 21.54 -2.02
C SER A 69 -5.72 20.61 -1.79
N LEU A 70 -6.89 20.96 -2.33
CA LEU A 70 -8.04 20.07 -2.26
C LEU A 70 -7.84 18.90 -3.23
N ALA A 71 -7.98 17.68 -2.71
CA ALA A 71 -8.06 16.49 -3.52
C ALA A 71 -9.41 16.45 -4.27
N ASN A 72 -9.38 16.03 -5.52
CA ASN A 72 -10.54 15.78 -6.34
C ASN A 72 -10.67 14.28 -6.66
N LYS A 73 -11.69 13.89 -7.43
CA LYS A 73 -11.92 12.48 -7.78
C LYS A 73 -10.72 11.84 -8.49
N ARG A 74 -10.00 12.59 -9.33
CA ARG A 74 -8.80 12.13 -10.05
C ARG A 74 -7.64 11.87 -9.10
N SER A 75 -7.48 12.68 -8.04
CA SER A 75 -6.39 12.53 -7.07
C SER A 75 -6.32 11.15 -6.42
N TRP A 76 -7.47 10.47 -6.28
CA TRP A 76 -7.53 9.14 -5.66
C TRP A 76 -7.03 8.02 -6.57
N HIS A 77 -7.04 8.23 -7.89
CA HIS A 77 -6.53 7.29 -8.90
C HIS A 77 -5.11 7.64 -9.37
N THR A 78 -4.56 8.78 -8.91
CA THR A 78 -3.28 9.26 -9.40
C THR A 78 -2.14 8.52 -8.74
N GLU A 79 -1.30 7.92 -9.56
CA GLU A 79 0.04 7.50 -9.21
C GLU A 79 0.96 8.68 -9.54
N TYR A 80 1.40 9.37 -8.49
CA TYR A 80 2.14 10.65 -8.65
C TYR A 80 3.58 10.44 -9.11
N LEU A 81 4.22 9.34 -8.70
CA LEU A 81 5.64 9.05 -8.95
C LEU A 81 6.57 10.25 -8.65
N SER A 82 6.21 11.02 -7.66
CA SER A 82 6.87 12.27 -7.26
C SER A 82 6.55 12.61 -5.81
N SER A 83 7.11 13.68 -5.27
CA SER A 83 6.87 14.15 -3.90
C SER A 83 5.48 14.77 -3.73
N ASN A 84 4.44 14.01 -4.09
CA ASN A 84 3.03 14.36 -3.93
C ASN A 84 2.29 13.21 -3.25
N ILE A 85 1.31 13.50 -2.39
CA ILE A 85 0.51 12.48 -1.71
C ILE A 85 -0.93 12.96 -1.51
N SER A 86 -1.88 12.05 -1.72
CA SER A 86 -3.28 12.25 -1.35
C SER A 86 -3.54 11.84 0.10
N ALA A 87 -4.42 12.56 0.80
CA ALA A 87 -4.75 12.31 2.20
C ALA A 87 -6.26 12.36 2.43
N LYS A 88 -6.82 11.37 3.11
CA LYS A 88 -8.27 11.26 3.33
C LYS A 88 -8.59 10.78 4.74
N VAL A 89 -9.71 11.29 5.30
CA VAL A 89 -10.29 10.76 6.52
C VAL A 89 -11.33 9.68 6.17
N VAL A 90 -11.23 8.53 6.82
CA VAL A 90 -12.19 7.43 6.68
C VAL A 90 -12.78 7.06 8.05
N ARG A 91 -14.04 6.63 8.06
CA ARG A 91 -14.76 6.28 9.28
C ARG A 91 -14.16 5.10 10.03
N ASP A 92 -13.80 4.06 9.29
CA ASP A 92 -13.36 2.77 9.82
C ASP A 92 -12.53 1.99 8.79
N VAL A 93 -12.10 0.77 9.15
CA VAL A 93 -11.31 -0.10 8.28
C VAL A 93 -12.11 -0.60 7.07
N TYR A 94 -13.42 -0.76 7.18
CA TYR A 94 -14.26 -1.17 6.05
C TYR A 94 -14.27 -0.11 4.95
N MET A 95 -14.42 1.17 5.35
CA MET A 95 -14.34 2.30 4.42
C MET A 95 -12.95 2.47 3.83
N ALA A 96 -11.88 2.17 4.60
CA ALA A 96 -10.52 2.16 4.07
C ALA A 96 -10.36 1.10 2.98
N VAL A 97 -10.74 -0.14 3.26
CA VAL A 97 -10.69 -1.26 2.28
C VAL A 97 -11.53 -0.95 1.05
N LYS A 98 -12.74 -0.42 1.23
CA LYS A 98 -13.60 -0.01 0.09
C LYS A 98 -12.91 1.04 -0.78
N HIS A 99 -12.31 2.05 -0.17
CA HIS A 99 -11.58 3.11 -0.89
C HIS A 99 -10.37 2.53 -1.64
N ILE A 100 -9.56 1.72 -0.99
CA ILE A 100 -8.39 1.07 -1.60
C ILE A 100 -8.81 0.20 -2.79
N ASN A 101 -9.79 -0.69 -2.61
CA ASN A 101 -10.26 -1.57 -3.68
C ASN A 101 -10.93 -0.84 -4.85
N GLN A 102 -11.41 0.39 -4.63
CA GLN A 102 -12.03 1.23 -5.66
C GLN A 102 -11.00 2.06 -6.43
N TYR A 103 -9.98 2.58 -5.75
CA TYR A 103 -9.09 3.60 -6.30
C TYR A 103 -7.63 3.15 -6.43
N GLY A 104 -7.23 2.11 -5.71
CA GLY A 104 -5.86 1.59 -5.74
C GLY A 104 -5.52 0.84 -7.02
N THR A 105 -4.22 0.69 -7.28
CA THR A 105 -3.66 0.00 -8.44
C THR A 105 -3.62 -1.53 -8.29
N MET A 106 -4.06 -2.06 -7.15
CA MET A 106 -3.94 -3.47 -6.75
C MET A 106 -2.49 -3.95 -6.57
N HIS A 107 -1.55 -3.03 -6.46
CA HIS A 107 -0.14 -3.32 -6.28
C HIS A 107 0.16 -3.64 -4.81
N THR A 108 0.28 -2.63 -3.97
CA THR A 108 0.69 -2.78 -2.56
C THR A 108 -0.07 -1.83 -1.66
N ASP A 109 -0.63 -2.37 -0.58
CA ASP A 109 -1.30 -1.56 0.44
C ASP A 109 -0.87 -1.96 1.85
N ALA A 110 -0.76 -0.97 2.74
CA ALA A 110 -0.31 -1.18 4.11
C ALA A 110 -1.31 -0.68 5.15
N ILE A 111 -1.33 -1.34 6.29
CA ILE A 111 -2.04 -0.89 7.49
C ILE A 111 -1.10 -0.73 8.68
N ILE A 112 -1.23 0.37 9.41
CA ILE A 112 -0.53 0.59 10.67
C ILE A 112 -1.53 0.49 11.83
N THR A 113 -1.40 -0.55 12.63
CA THR A 113 -2.26 -0.80 13.79
C THR A 113 -1.62 -1.81 14.75
N SER A 114 -1.88 -1.67 16.06
CA SER A 114 -1.57 -2.69 17.06
C SER A 114 -2.70 -3.73 17.23
N ASP A 115 -3.83 -3.54 16.56
CA ASP A 115 -4.97 -4.46 16.64
C ASP A 115 -4.84 -5.56 15.59
N LYS A 116 -4.45 -6.77 16.04
CA LYS A 116 -4.26 -7.95 15.18
C LYS A 116 -5.54 -8.36 14.42
N LYS A 117 -6.73 -8.19 15.03
CA LYS A 117 -8.00 -8.51 14.38
C LYS A 117 -8.26 -7.56 13.20
N THR A 118 -8.06 -6.26 13.41
CA THR A 118 -8.17 -5.24 12.35
C THR A 118 -7.13 -5.46 11.25
N ALA A 119 -5.89 -5.79 11.59
CA ALA A 119 -4.85 -6.09 10.61
C ALA A 119 -5.23 -7.31 9.75
N LYS A 120 -5.65 -8.42 10.38
CA LYS A 120 -6.09 -9.64 9.66
C LYS A 120 -7.27 -9.36 8.74
N PHE A 121 -8.25 -8.58 9.22
CA PHE A 121 -9.39 -8.15 8.38
C PHE A 121 -8.92 -7.36 7.16
N PHE A 122 -8.06 -6.37 7.34
CA PHE A 122 -7.52 -5.55 6.27
C PHE A 122 -6.80 -6.40 5.23
N LEU A 123 -5.82 -7.21 5.64
CA LEU A 123 -5.02 -8.06 4.76
C LEU A 123 -5.87 -9.06 3.95
N LYS A 124 -6.95 -9.57 4.57
CA LYS A 124 -7.86 -10.52 3.89
C LYS A 124 -8.76 -9.86 2.84
N ASN A 125 -9.08 -8.55 3.00
CA ASN A 125 -10.13 -7.91 2.22
C ASN A 125 -9.62 -6.88 1.19
N ILE A 126 -8.34 -6.49 1.22
CA ILE A 126 -7.73 -5.74 0.10
C ILE A 126 -7.52 -6.66 -1.09
N LYS A 127 -7.63 -6.10 -2.29
CA LYS A 127 -7.40 -6.83 -3.55
C LYS A 127 -5.96 -6.76 -4.03
N SER A 128 -5.13 -5.97 -3.37
CA SER A 128 -3.73 -5.75 -3.71
C SER A 128 -2.92 -7.04 -3.68
N SER A 129 -1.95 -7.15 -4.56
CA SER A 129 -1.07 -8.32 -4.65
C SER A 129 -0.22 -8.47 -3.39
N ILE A 130 0.16 -7.34 -2.78
CA ILE A 130 0.97 -7.30 -1.57
C ILE A 130 0.21 -6.53 -0.48
N GLY A 131 -0.03 -7.19 0.64
CA GLY A 131 -0.64 -6.60 1.83
C GLY A 131 0.37 -6.54 2.98
N ILE A 132 0.56 -5.37 3.58
CA ILE A 132 1.60 -5.13 4.58
C ILE A 132 0.99 -4.69 5.92
N HIS A 133 1.51 -5.21 7.02
CA HIS A 133 1.14 -4.80 8.36
C HIS A 133 2.33 -4.21 9.10
N ASN A 134 2.21 -2.93 9.51
CA ASN A 134 3.21 -2.20 10.30
C ASN A 134 4.59 -2.07 9.65
N SER A 135 4.67 -2.06 8.33
CA SER A 135 5.90 -1.81 7.59
C SER A 135 5.65 -0.90 6.40
N SER A 136 6.72 -0.43 5.78
CA SER A 136 6.70 0.44 4.61
C SER A 136 6.25 -0.33 3.37
N THR A 137 5.48 0.31 2.49
CA THR A 137 5.11 -0.24 1.18
C THR A 137 6.34 -0.47 0.29
N GLN A 138 7.45 0.18 0.56
CA GLN A 138 8.71 0.00 -0.17
C GLN A 138 9.45 -1.32 0.14
N PHE A 139 8.92 -2.15 1.04
CA PHE A 139 9.31 -3.56 1.14
C PHE A 139 8.67 -4.46 0.06
N ALA A 140 7.79 -3.92 -0.76
CA ALA A 140 7.25 -4.60 -1.93
C ALA A 140 8.31 -4.65 -3.03
N ASP A 141 9.20 -5.62 -2.94
CA ASP A 141 10.38 -5.79 -3.77
C ASP A 141 10.80 -7.26 -3.78
N GLY A 142 11.11 -7.82 -4.94
CA GLY A 142 11.51 -9.21 -5.09
C GLY A 142 12.82 -9.55 -4.38
N GLY A 143 13.74 -8.58 -4.28
CA GLY A 143 14.98 -8.73 -3.51
C GLY A 143 14.69 -8.84 -2.01
N GLU A 144 13.83 -7.98 -1.48
CA GLU A 144 13.39 -8.02 -0.08
C GLU A 144 12.63 -9.32 0.25
N PHE A 145 11.96 -9.94 -0.72
CA PHE A 145 11.24 -11.21 -0.56
C PHE A 145 12.14 -12.43 -0.77
N GLY A 146 13.40 -12.23 -1.11
CA GLY A 146 14.38 -13.32 -1.30
C GLY A 146 14.30 -14.01 -2.67
N PHE A 147 13.66 -13.40 -3.67
CA PHE A 147 13.56 -13.95 -5.04
C PHE A 147 14.81 -13.66 -5.90
N GLY A 148 15.80 -12.98 -5.32
CA GLY A 148 17.06 -12.63 -5.99
C GLY A 148 16.90 -11.43 -6.92
N ALA A 149 16.13 -11.56 -7.98
CA ALA A 149 15.85 -10.49 -8.94
C ALA A 149 14.35 -10.32 -9.15
N GLU A 150 13.94 -9.16 -9.68
CA GLU A 150 12.57 -8.85 -10.03
C GLU A 150 12.53 -8.16 -11.39
N VAL A 151 11.68 -8.64 -12.29
CA VAL A 151 11.39 -7.96 -13.57
C VAL A 151 10.20 -7.01 -13.44
N GLY A 152 9.41 -7.15 -12.38
CA GLY A 152 8.27 -6.31 -12.07
C GLY A 152 7.35 -6.95 -11.03
N ILE A 153 6.23 -6.26 -10.74
CA ILE A 153 5.21 -6.75 -9.80
C ILE A 153 3.88 -6.88 -10.53
N SER A 154 3.36 -8.11 -10.57
CA SER A 154 2.07 -8.39 -11.20
C SER A 154 0.91 -8.08 -10.26
N THR A 155 -0.06 -7.33 -10.74
CA THR A 155 -1.32 -7.01 -10.03
C THR A 155 -2.48 -7.95 -10.41
N ASN A 156 -2.22 -8.99 -11.20
CA ASN A 156 -3.21 -9.97 -11.61
C ASN A 156 -3.76 -10.77 -10.42
N ASN A 157 -4.97 -11.29 -10.58
CA ASN A 157 -5.56 -12.22 -9.60
C ASN A 157 -5.08 -13.65 -9.79
N LEU A 158 -4.63 -14.01 -10.99
CA LEU A 158 -4.04 -15.30 -11.33
C LEU A 158 -2.50 -15.21 -11.35
N PRO A 159 -1.78 -16.32 -11.13
CA PRO A 159 -0.32 -16.34 -11.23
C PRO A 159 0.21 -15.91 -12.62
N PRO A 160 1.36 -15.24 -12.68
CA PRO A 160 2.11 -14.75 -11.53
C PRO A 160 1.42 -13.58 -10.85
N ARG A 161 1.54 -13.46 -9.52
CA ARG A 161 0.96 -12.39 -8.72
C ARG A 161 1.96 -11.91 -7.66
N GLY A 162 2.08 -10.60 -7.50
CA GLY A 162 3.12 -10.00 -6.68
C GLY A 162 4.45 -9.91 -7.45
N PRO A 163 5.61 -9.90 -6.77
CA PRO A 163 6.91 -9.84 -7.42
C PRO A 163 7.13 -11.01 -8.37
N VAL A 164 7.61 -10.69 -9.58
CA VAL A 164 7.89 -11.64 -10.65
C VAL A 164 9.41 -11.78 -10.77
N GLY A 165 9.94 -12.86 -10.23
CA GLY A 165 11.34 -13.24 -10.31
C GLY A 165 11.57 -14.40 -11.28
N LEU A 166 12.73 -15.07 -11.17
CA LEU A 166 13.12 -16.12 -12.08
C LEU A 166 12.13 -17.30 -12.13
N ASP A 167 11.67 -17.74 -10.95
CA ASP A 167 10.75 -18.89 -10.83
C ASP A 167 9.39 -18.66 -11.46
N GLN A 168 8.96 -17.39 -11.56
CA GLN A 168 7.69 -17.02 -12.17
C GLN A 168 7.78 -16.86 -13.71
N LEU A 169 8.99 -16.83 -14.25
CA LEU A 169 9.25 -16.70 -15.70
C LEU A 169 9.43 -18.05 -16.39
N VAL A 170 9.42 -19.15 -15.64
CA VAL A 170 9.55 -20.51 -16.17
C VAL A 170 8.23 -21.27 -16.12
N SER A 171 8.15 -22.34 -16.89
CA SER A 171 7.04 -23.28 -16.91
C SER A 171 7.55 -24.69 -16.63
N TYR A 172 6.66 -25.59 -16.31
CA TYR A 172 6.99 -26.99 -16.07
C TYR A 172 6.12 -27.90 -16.93
N LYS A 173 6.64 -29.13 -17.21
CA LYS A 173 5.87 -30.23 -17.78
C LYS A 173 5.99 -31.45 -16.88
N TYR A 174 5.01 -32.32 -16.96
CA TYR A 174 5.06 -33.62 -16.31
C TYR A 174 5.62 -34.65 -17.29
N GLU A 175 6.60 -35.43 -16.86
CA GLU A 175 7.08 -36.59 -17.57
C GLU A 175 6.69 -37.83 -16.79
N VAL A 176 5.94 -38.74 -17.42
CA VAL A 176 5.47 -39.98 -16.79
C VAL A 176 6.14 -41.17 -17.45
N TYR A 177 6.90 -41.89 -16.69
CA TYR A 177 7.56 -43.11 -17.12
C TYR A 177 6.78 -44.32 -16.60
N GLY A 178 6.11 -45.02 -17.51
CA GLY A 178 5.30 -46.19 -17.19
C GLY A 178 5.96 -47.49 -17.57
N ASN A 179 5.46 -48.59 -16.99
CA ASN A 179 5.86 -49.97 -17.29
C ASN A 179 4.62 -50.81 -17.63
N GLY A 180 3.71 -50.29 -18.43
CA GLY A 180 2.48 -50.98 -18.85
C GLY A 180 1.29 -50.84 -17.90
N GLN A 181 1.30 -49.92 -16.93
CA GLN A 181 0.18 -49.67 -16.05
C GLN A 181 -1.03 -49.14 -16.83
N ILE A 182 -2.22 -49.64 -16.52
CA ILE A 182 -3.44 -49.20 -17.08
C ILE A 182 -4.35 -48.57 -16.00
N ARG A 183 -5.12 -47.56 -16.37
CA ARG A 183 -6.15 -46.98 -15.52
C ARG A 183 -7.43 -47.84 -15.62
N LYS A 184 -7.98 -48.27 -14.47
CA LYS A 184 -9.31 -48.93 -14.37
C LYS A 184 -10.41 -47.88 -14.45
#